data_530afa1954a767d49157d4c784024db5
#
_entry.id   530afa1954a767d49157d4c784024db5
#
_cell.length_a   1.000
_cell.length_b   1.000
_cell.length_c   1.000
_cell.angle_alpha   90.00
_cell.angle_beta   90.00
_cell.angle_gamma   90.00
#
_symmetry.space_group_name_H-M   'P 1'
#
loop_
_entity.id
_entity.type
_entity.pdbx_description
1 polymer ?
#
loop_
_entity_poly.entity_id
_entity_poly.type
_entity_poly.pdbx_seq_one_letter_code
_entity_poly.pdbx_strand_id
1 'polypeptide(L)'
;MSVCALCRKLGMSRQNYYLRRQRRQRRQVEGELVAQLVQQERRLQPRLGGRKLYHLLKPELARAGVELGRDRFFAELAQRGLLVPPLRGQAVATTDSRHGLPVFHNLAKGKVLRGPHELWVSDLTYIRTREGFVFLALITDGFSRKIVGAHLDDSLESLGCQQARNQALAQLPVGSQPIHHSDRGCQYCCHDYVQPLLDRGFSVSMTETDHCAENALAERVNGILKQEYGLGGELPSKEVARRLAPQAIELYNTRRPHSALGYRFPAQVHAQGAGGDSPSTGSSSHCE
;
A
#
# COMPACT_ATOMS: atom_id res chain seq x y z
N MET A 1 29.22 -1.63 46.70
CA MET A 1 29.24 -3.12 46.69
C MET A 1 30.09 -3.60 45.52
N SER A 2 31.08 -4.50 45.76
CA SER A 2 31.95 -4.97 44.66
C SER A 2 31.18 -5.99 43.77
N VAL A 3 31.63 -6.10 42.49
CA VAL A 3 31.05 -7.09 41.57
C VAL A 3 31.12 -8.51 42.12
N CYS A 4 32.20 -8.85 42.85
CA CYS A 4 32.33 -10.13 43.53
C CYS A 4 31.25 -10.38 44.58
N ALA A 5 30.96 -9.39 45.41
CA ALA A 5 29.92 -9.50 46.45
C ALA A 5 28.52 -9.61 45.81
N LEU A 6 28.27 -8.87 44.72
CA LEU A 6 27.04 -8.92 43.93
C LEU A 6 26.84 -10.32 43.32
N CYS A 7 27.86 -10.86 42.66
CA CYS A 7 27.81 -12.18 42.03
C CYS A 7 27.52 -13.30 43.04
N ARG A 8 28.17 -13.23 44.21
CA ARG A 8 27.96 -14.15 45.30
C ARG A 8 26.52 -14.11 45.83
N LYS A 9 25.96 -12.90 46.00
CA LYS A 9 24.58 -12.67 46.46
C LYS A 9 23.53 -13.16 45.43
N LEU A 10 23.84 -13.08 44.12
CA LEU A 10 22.95 -13.49 43.03
C LEU A 10 23.17 -14.95 42.58
N GLY A 11 24.07 -15.71 43.21
CA GLY A 11 24.36 -17.10 42.83
C GLY A 11 24.91 -17.28 41.44
N MET A 12 25.67 -16.29 40.92
CA MET A 12 26.21 -16.32 39.54
C MET A 12 27.73 -16.15 39.52
N SER A 13 28.39 -16.72 38.50
CA SER A 13 29.83 -16.48 38.27
C SER A 13 30.10 -15.05 37.74
N ARG A 14 31.30 -14.51 38.06
CA ARG A 14 31.73 -13.22 37.47
C ARG A 14 31.72 -13.23 35.95
N GLN A 15 32.13 -14.35 35.36
CA GLN A 15 32.10 -14.51 33.88
C GLN A 15 30.68 -14.36 33.34
N ASN A 16 29.71 -15.03 33.96
CA ASN A 16 28.30 -14.90 33.56
C ASN A 16 27.75 -13.49 33.76
N TYR A 17 28.17 -12.78 34.82
CA TYR A 17 27.81 -11.37 35.02
C TYR A 17 28.31 -10.48 33.89
N TYR A 18 29.59 -10.58 33.51
CA TYR A 18 30.15 -9.77 32.42
C TYR A 18 29.56 -10.14 31.05
N LEU A 19 29.35 -11.42 30.77
CA LEU A 19 28.65 -11.86 29.55
C LEU A 19 27.23 -11.31 29.46
N ARG A 20 26.47 -11.35 30.58
CA ARG A 20 25.11 -10.74 30.61
C ARG A 20 25.14 -9.24 30.41
N ARG A 21 26.10 -8.55 31.04
CA ARG A 21 26.29 -7.11 30.87
C ARG A 21 26.61 -6.76 29.41
N GLN A 22 27.53 -7.47 28.79
CA GLN A 22 27.91 -7.26 27.39
C GLN A 22 26.73 -7.53 26.45
N ARG A 23 26.00 -8.63 26.67
CA ARG A 23 24.77 -8.93 25.91
C ARG A 23 23.70 -7.86 26.07
N ARG A 24 23.55 -7.30 27.27
CA ARG A 24 22.60 -6.21 27.52
C ARG A 24 23.01 -4.93 26.79
N GLN A 25 24.28 -4.56 26.85
CA GLN A 25 24.81 -3.41 26.11
C GLN A 25 24.59 -3.55 24.61
N ARG A 26 24.95 -4.71 24.05
CA ARG A 26 24.72 -5.00 22.63
C ARG A 26 23.24 -4.87 22.26
N ARG A 27 22.35 -5.46 23.05
CA ARG A 27 20.90 -5.35 22.82
C ARG A 27 20.40 -3.90 22.88
N GLN A 28 20.95 -3.09 23.76
CA GLN A 28 20.57 -1.68 23.87
C GLN A 28 20.97 -0.93 22.58
N VAL A 29 22.19 -1.08 22.10
CA VAL A 29 22.68 -0.46 20.87
C VAL A 29 21.86 -0.92 19.64
N GLU A 30 21.62 -2.24 19.54
CA GLU A 30 20.80 -2.81 18.46
C GLU A 30 19.37 -2.22 18.49
N GLY A 31 18.76 -2.09 19.67
CA GLY A 31 17.44 -1.51 19.85
C GLY A 31 17.37 0.00 19.53
N GLU A 32 18.43 0.75 19.85
CA GLU A 32 18.55 2.17 19.46
C GLU A 32 18.61 2.33 17.94
N LEU A 33 19.40 1.50 17.26
CA LEU A 33 19.46 1.50 15.79
C LEU A 33 18.09 1.17 15.17
N VAL A 34 17.39 0.15 15.68
CA VAL A 34 16.02 -0.17 15.24
C VAL A 34 15.11 1.05 15.39
N ALA A 35 15.15 1.74 16.53
CA ALA A 35 14.31 2.91 16.76
C ALA A 35 14.63 4.05 15.78
N GLN A 36 15.90 4.33 15.53
CA GLN A 36 16.34 5.36 14.58
C GLN A 36 15.84 5.06 13.16
N LEU A 37 16.04 3.84 12.66
CA LEU A 37 15.59 3.42 11.33
C LEU A 37 14.07 3.48 11.19
N VAL A 38 13.33 3.03 12.21
CA VAL A 38 11.87 3.11 12.23
C VAL A 38 11.39 4.57 12.22
N GLN A 39 12.02 5.45 13.00
CA GLN A 39 11.66 6.88 13.01
C GLN A 39 11.98 7.57 11.69
N GLN A 40 13.11 7.23 11.06
CA GLN A 40 13.45 7.69 9.71
C GLN A 40 12.38 7.28 8.69
N GLU A 41 12.01 6.01 8.68
CA GLU A 41 11.00 5.49 7.74
C GLU A 41 9.63 6.13 7.98
N ARG A 42 9.26 6.37 9.23
CA ARG A 42 7.99 7.01 9.57
C ARG A 42 7.88 8.49 9.24
N ARG A 43 8.97 9.16 8.93
CA ARG A 43 8.93 10.50 8.32
C ARG A 43 8.34 10.45 6.91
N LEU A 44 8.53 9.34 6.20
CA LEU A 44 8.01 9.11 4.85
C LEU A 44 6.65 8.40 4.90
N GLN A 45 6.52 7.38 5.73
CA GLN A 45 5.34 6.53 5.88
C GLN A 45 4.85 6.52 7.34
N PRO A 46 4.13 7.56 7.81
CA PRO A 46 3.91 7.85 9.23
C PRO A 46 3.30 6.70 10.03
N ARG A 47 2.43 5.91 9.40
CA ARG A 47 1.71 4.83 10.07
C ARG A 47 1.96 3.45 9.46
N LEU A 48 3.12 3.26 8.82
CA LEU A 48 3.49 1.94 8.30
C LEU A 48 3.55 0.91 9.44
N GLY A 49 2.80 -0.17 9.31
CA GLY A 49 2.67 -1.20 10.35
C GLY A 49 3.94 -2.03 10.53
N GLY A 50 4.15 -2.56 11.74
CA GLY A 50 5.38 -3.25 12.15
C GLY A 50 5.82 -4.41 11.25
N ARG A 51 4.90 -5.19 10.67
CA ARG A 51 5.27 -6.28 9.72
C ARG A 51 5.96 -5.73 8.47
N LYS A 52 5.42 -4.66 7.89
CA LYS A 52 5.99 -4.03 6.70
C LYS A 52 7.32 -3.34 7.02
N LEU A 53 7.40 -2.65 8.17
CA LEU A 53 8.67 -2.09 8.68
C LEU A 53 9.73 -3.17 8.84
N TYR A 54 9.40 -4.32 9.41
CA TYR A 54 10.34 -5.43 9.56
C TYR A 54 10.90 -5.89 8.20
N HIS A 55 10.04 -6.11 7.20
CA HIS A 55 10.48 -6.51 5.87
C HIS A 55 11.31 -5.43 5.17
N LEU A 56 10.93 -4.17 5.32
CA LEU A 56 11.62 -3.03 4.71
C LEU A 56 13.02 -2.81 5.32
N LEU A 57 13.13 -2.89 6.66
CA LEU A 57 14.35 -2.55 7.39
C LEU A 57 15.30 -3.75 7.60
N LYS A 58 14.82 -4.99 7.41
CA LYS A 58 15.64 -6.19 7.60
C LYS A 58 16.97 -6.17 6.82
N PRO A 59 17.02 -5.79 5.52
CA PRO A 59 18.28 -5.72 4.78
C PRO A 59 19.24 -4.66 5.34
N GLU A 60 18.71 -3.55 5.86
CA GLU A 60 19.48 -2.46 6.41
C GLU A 60 20.09 -2.82 7.77
N LEU A 61 19.29 -3.47 8.62
CA LEU A 61 19.75 -4.03 9.90
C LEU A 61 20.84 -5.09 9.68
N ALA A 62 20.67 -5.97 8.70
CA ALA A 62 21.67 -6.99 8.36
C ALA A 62 23.01 -6.37 7.91
N ARG A 63 22.98 -5.31 7.07
CA ARG A 63 24.19 -4.56 6.68
C ARG A 63 24.90 -3.91 7.86
N ALA A 64 24.15 -3.51 8.88
CA ALA A 64 24.70 -2.99 10.15
C ALA A 64 25.13 -4.10 11.13
N GLY A 65 25.13 -5.37 10.73
CA GLY A 65 25.49 -6.51 11.59
C GLY A 65 24.46 -6.84 12.67
N VAL A 66 23.22 -6.38 12.50
CA VAL A 66 22.11 -6.60 13.43
C VAL A 66 21.13 -7.62 12.85
N GLU A 67 21.18 -8.84 13.38
CA GLU A 67 20.24 -9.91 13.03
C GLU A 67 19.15 -10.02 14.08
N LEU A 68 17.95 -9.55 13.73
CA LEU A 68 16.77 -9.63 14.58
C LEU A 68 15.69 -10.48 13.92
N GLY A 69 15.18 -11.45 14.68
CA GLY A 69 13.94 -12.13 14.30
C GLY A 69 12.74 -11.20 14.46
N ARG A 70 11.64 -11.55 13.77
CA ARG A 70 10.39 -10.77 13.79
C ARG A 70 9.92 -10.45 15.21
N ASP A 71 9.85 -11.44 16.08
CA ASP A 71 9.26 -11.26 17.41
C ASP A 71 10.11 -10.34 18.29
N ARG A 72 11.44 -10.42 18.17
CA ARG A 72 12.35 -9.49 18.85
C ARG A 72 12.23 -8.07 18.30
N PHE A 73 12.06 -7.90 17.00
CA PHE A 73 11.79 -6.60 16.38
C PHE A 73 10.50 -5.98 16.94
N PHE A 74 9.42 -6.76 17.05
CA PHE A 74 8.16 -6.29 17.62
C PHE A 74 8.29 -5.96 19.12
N ALA A 75 9.05 -6.74 19.88
CA ALA A 75 9.33 -6.43 21.28
C ALA A 75 10.06 -5.10 21.46
N GLU A 76 11.05 -4.78 20.59
CA GLU A 76 11.73 -3.49 20.58
C GLU A 76 10.77 -2.33 20.24
N LEU A 77 9.86 -2.52 19.24
CA LEU A 77 8.84 -1.53 18.92
C LEU A 77 7.89 -1.28 20.09
N ALA A 78 7.45 -2.34 20.76
CA ALA A 78 6.55 -2.25 21.91
C ALA A 78 7.20 -1.53 23.08
N GLN A 79 8.43 -1.94 23.44
CA GLN A 79 9.19 -1.34 24.56
C GLN A 79 9.43 0.17 24.38
N ARG A 80 9.53 0.63 23.13
CA ARG A 80 9.81 2.03 22.79
C ARG A 80 8.56 2.83 22.40
N GLY A 81 7.35 2.26 22.55
CA GLY A 81 6.10 2.92 22.18
C GLY A 81 5.96 3.19 20.68
N LEU A 82 6.65 2.40 19.85
CA LEU A 82 6.66 2.55 18.39
C LEU A 82 5.64 1.67 17.67
N LEU A 83 4.74 1.00 18.36
CA LEU A 83 3.63 0.30 17.73
C LEU A 83 2.56 1.31 17.29
N VAL A 84 2.02 1.11 16.09
CA VAL A 84 0.94 1.96 15.55
C VAL A 84 -0.41 1.38 16.00
N PRO A 85 -1.21 2.14 16.76
CA PRO A 85 -2.55 1.69 17.13
C PRO A 85 -3.47 1.66 15.91
N PRO A 86 -4.49 0.77 15.88
CA PRO A 86 -5.49 0.78 14.83
C PRO A 86 -6.27 2.09 14.84
N LEU A 87 -6.57 2.63 13.64
CA LEU A 87 -7.49 3.75 13.51
C LEU A 87 -8.92 3.21 13.55
N ARG A 88 -9.79 3.87 14.30
CA ARG A 88 -11.24 3.67 14.20
C ARG A 88 -11.71 4.45 12.99
N GLY A 89 -12.11 3.76 11.91
CA GLY A 89 -12.66 4.38 10.71
C GLY A 89 -14.12 4.77 10.93
N GLN A 90 -14.51 5.95 10.46
CA GLN A 90 -15.89 6.27 10.16
C GLN A 90 -16.11 6.01 8.68
N ALA A 91 -17.06 5.15 8.34
CA ALA A 91 -17.50 4.96 6.96
C ALA A 91 -18.44 6.09 6.58
N VAL A 92 -18.17 6.75 5.46
CA VAL A 92 -19.06 7.73 4.83
C VAL A 92 -19.40 7.20 3.45
N ALA A 93 -20.69 7.08 3.15
CA ALA A 93 -21.16 6.70 1.82
C ALA A 93 -20.92 7.87 0.83
N THR A 94 -20.28 7.58 -0.28
CA THR A 94 -19.90 8.58 -1.30
C THR A 94 -20.47 8.30 -2.68
N THR A 95 -21.14 7.17 -2.88
CA THR A 95 -21.61 6.72 -4.20
C THR A 95 -23.11 6.89 -4.29
N ASP A 96 -23.58 7.65 -5.29
CA ASP A 96 -24.96 7.63 -5.73
C ASP A 96 -25.06 6.68 -6.94
N SER A 97 -25.61 5.49 -6.71
CA SER A 97 -25.83 4.46 -7.72
C SER A 97 -27.24 4.49 -8.34
N ARG A 98 -28.09 5.45 -7.95
CA ARG A 98 -29.49 5.57 -8.40
C ARG A 98 -29.60 6.57 -9.57
N HIS A 99 -29.03 6.21 -10.70
CA HIS A 99 -29.10 7.02 -11.93
C HIS A 99 -29.54 6.15 -13.11
N GLY A 100 -30.06 6.78 -14.17
CA GLY A 100 -30.51 6.11 -15.41
C GLY A 100 -29.40 5.87 -16.44
N LEU A 101 -28.11 5.91 -16.06
CA LEU A 101 -26.99 5.71 -16.97
C LEU A 101 -26.72 4.22 -17.21
N PRO A 102 -26.08 3.86 -18.36
CA PRO A 102 -25.72 2.47 -18.68
C PRO A 102 -24.88 1.81 -17.60
N VAL A 103 -25.18 0.56 -17.26
CA VAL A 103 -24.45 -0.27 -16.30
C VAL A 103 -23.93 -1.49 -17.03
N PHE A 104 -22.68 -1.88 -16.76
CA PHE A 104 -22.00 -2.98 -17.40
C PHE A 104 -21.91 -4.20 -16.45
N HIS A 105 -21.88 -5.43 -17.03
CA HIS A 105 -21.73 -6.65 -16.27
C HIS A 105 -20.39 -6.74 -15.53
N ASN A 106 -20.35 -7.47 -14.42
CA ASN A 106 -19.15 -7.70 -13.66
C ASN A 106 -18.23 -8.74 -14.32
N LEU A 107 -17.20 -8.28 -15.04
CA LEU A 107 -16.19 -9.11 -15.69
C LEU A 107 -14.96 -9.37 -14.81
N ALA A 108 -14.87 -8.71 -13.64
CA ALA A 108 -13.74 -8.85 -12.73
C ALA A 108 -13.88 -10.04 -11.78
N LYS A 109 -15.11 -10.49 -11.54
CA LYS A 109 -15.43 -11.56 -10.59
C LYS A 109 -14.78 -12.89 -10.99
N GLY A 110 -13.98 -13.45 -10.08
CA GLY A 110 -13.32 -14.75 -10.30
C GLY A 110 -12.17 -14.73 -11.30
N LYS A 111 -11.79 -13.56 -11.85
CA LYS A 111 -10.68 -13.46 -12.81
C LYS A 111 -9.35 -13.72 -12.13
N VAL A 112 -8.58 -14.68 -12.66
CA VAL A 112 -7.20 -14.94 -12.27
C VAL A 112 -6.28 -14.07 -13.12
N LEU A 113 -5.58 -13.14 -12.49
CA LEU A 113 -4.67 -12.22 -13.16
C LEU A 113 -3.27 -12.85 -13.27
N ARG A 114 -2.67 -12.79 -14.46
CA ARG A 114 -1.36 -13.36 -14.78
C ARG A 114 -0.28 -12.30 -14.95
N GLY A 115 -0.70 -11.05 -15.27
CA GLY A 115 0.21 -9.95 -15.51
C GLY A 115 -0.43 -8.58 -15.28
N PRO A 116 0.40 -7.53 -15.32
CA PRO A 116 -0.08 -6.15 -15.31
C PRO A 116 -1.00 -5.84 -16.49
N HIS A 117 -1.85 -4.85 -16.32
CA HIS A 117 -2.76 -4.36 -17.35
C HIS A 117 -3.84 -5.35 -17.83
N GLU A 118 -4.11 -6.42 -17.07
CA GLU A 118 -5.26 -7.29 -17.36
C GLU A 118 -6.56 -6.79 -16.72
N LEU A 119 -6.45 -6.13 -15.57
CA LEU A 119 -7.56 -5.55 -14.81
C LEU A 119 -7.13 -4.24 -14.16
N TRP A 120 -7.86 -3.18 -14.43
CA TRP A 120 -7.78 -1.93 -13.69
C TRP A 120 -9.03 -1.76 -12.83
N VAL A 121 -8.84 -1.39 -11.57
CA VAL A 121 -9.95 -1.07 -10.67
C VAL A 121 -9.91 0.40 -10.33
N SER A 122 -11.06 1.06 -10.43
CA SER A 122 -11.20 2.50 -10.21
C SER A 122 -12.12 2.78 -9.04
N ASP A 123 -11.77 3.80 -8.28
CA ASP A 123 -12.60 4.29 -7.18
C ASP A 123 -12.33 5.77 -6.92
N LEU A 124 -13.33 6.46 -6.43
CA LEU A 124 -13.29 7.86 -6.08
C LEU A 124 -13.45 8.01 -4.57
N THR A 125 -12.51 8.70 -3.93
CA THR A 125 -12.57 8.95 -2.51
C THR A 125 -12.41 10.43 -2.19
N TYR A 126 -12.96 10.88 -1.06
CA TYR A 126 -12.79 12.26 -0.60
C TYR A 126 -11.68 12.37 0.44
N ILE A 127 -11.05 13.54 0.48
CA ILE A 127 -10.11 13.97 1.51
C ILE A 127 -10.69 15.22 2.16
N ARG A 128 -10.82 15.19 3.48
CA ARG A 128 -11.36 16.32 4.23
C ARG A 128 -10.28 17.36 4.48
N THR A 129 -10.62 18.63 4.26
CA THR A 129 -9.79 19.78 4.63
C THR A 129 -10.61 20.78 5.41
N ARG A 130 -9.96 21.73 6.09
CA ARG A 130 -10.66 22.85 6.74
C ARG A 130 -11.39 23.75 5.76
N GLU A 131 -11.01 23.71 4.48
CA GLU A 131 -11.61 24.49 3.37
C GLU A 131 -12.70 23.70 2.62
N GLY A 132 -13.14 22.54 3.15
CA GLY A 132 -14.09 21.63 2.51
C GLY A 132 -13.42 20.35 2.00
N PHE A 133 -14.08 19.66 1.08
CA PHE A 133 -13.60 18.40 0.53
C PHE A 133 -12.81 18.61 -0.76
N VAL A 134 -11.86 17.71 -1.02
CA VAL A 134 -11.28 17.43 -2.33
C VAL A 134 -11.45 15.94 -2.65
N PHE A 135 -11.54 15.61 -3.91
CA PHE A 135 -11.91 14.29 -4.40
C PHE A 135 -10.72 13.67 -5.12
N LEU A 136 -10.31 12.49 -4.70
CA LEU A 136 -9.18 11.75 -5.25
C LEU A 136 -9.71 10.57 -6.07
N ALA A 137 -9.60 10.66 -7.39
CA ALA A 137 -9.86 9.57 -8.30
C ALA A 137 -8.58 8.71 -8.46
N LEU A 138 -8.71 7.40 -8.30
CA LEU A 138 -7.61 6.45 -8.42
C LEU A 138 -7.94 5.35 -9.42
N ILE A 139 -6.92 4.93 -10.18
CA ILE A 139 -6.95 3.72 -11.00
C ILE A 139 -5.80 2.83 -10.56
N THR A 140 -6.10 1.62 -10.13
CA THR A 140 -5.15 0.67 -9.59
C THR A 140 -5.10 -0.59 -10.46
N ASP A 141 -3.90 -1.00 -10.83
CA ASP A 141 -3.66 -2.28 -11.50
C ASP A 141 -3.96 -3.45 -10.57
N GLY A 142 -4.83 -4.34 -11.00
CA GLY A 142 -5.32 -5.46 -10.19
C GLY A 142 -4.26 -6.51 -9.86
N PHE A 143 -3.27 -6.70 -10.73
CA PHE A 143 -2.19 -7.66 -10.53
C PHE A 143 -1.11 -7.10 -9.59
N SER A 144 -0.52 -5.99 -9.95
CA SER A 144 0.62 -5.40 -9.25
C SER A 144 0.25 -4.53 -8.05
N ARG A 145 -1.03 -4.14 -7.92
CA ARG A 145 -1.49 -3.17 -6.92
C ARG A 145 -0.95 -1.76 -7.12
N LYS A 146 -0.27 -1.49 -8.22
CA LYS A 146 0.26 -0.16 -8.55
C LYS A 146 -0.89 0.78 -8.90
N ILE A 147 -0.87 1.98 -8.34
CA ILE A 147 -1.73 3.07 -8.79
C ILE A 147 -1.15 3.57 -10.10
N VAL A 148 -1.88 3.35 -11.19
CA VAL A 148 -1.48 3.68 -12.57
C VAL A 148 -2.08 4.99 -13.06
N GLY A 149 -3.12 5.49 -12.40
CA GLY A 149 -3.72 6.80 -12.67
C GLY A 149 -4.26 7.41 -11.38
N ALA A 150 -4.09 8.72 -11.21
CA ALA A 150 -4.57 9.43 -10.05
C ALA A 150 -4.80 10.91 -10.37
N HIS A 151 -5.91 11.45 -9.90
CA HIS A 151 -6.18 12.90 -9.99
C HIS A 151 -6.91 13.39 -8.77
N LEU A 152 -6.52 14.57 -8.27
CA LEU A 152 -7.19 15.25 -7.16
C LEU A 152 -7.91 16.47 -7.69
N ASP A 153 -9.22 16.53 -7.46
CA ASP A 153 -10.10 17.61 -7.92
C ASP A 153 -10.85 18.27 -6.75
N ASP A 154 -11.28 19.49 -6.94
CA ASP A 154 -12.15 20.21 -6.00
C ASP A 154 -13.63 19.85 -6.18
N SER A 155 -13.98 19.28 -7.32
CA SER A 155 -15.33 18.89 -7.71
C SER A 155 -15.50 17.37 -7.72
N LEU A 156 -16.72 16.91 -7.43
CA LEU A 156 -17.15 15.52 -7.55
C LEU A 156 -17.54 15.15 -9.00
N GLU A 157 -17.36 16.04 -9.94
CA GLU A 157 -17.69 15.80 -11.35
C GLU A 157 -16.81 14.72 -11.98
N SER A 158 -17.24 14.24 -13.15
CA SER A 158 -16.53 13.18 -13.89
C SER A 158 -15.15 13.59 -14.41
N LEU A 159 -14.87 14.89 -14.50
CA LEU A 159 -13.61 15.43 -15.02
C LEU A 159 -12.38 14.90 -14.26
N GLY A 160 -12.43 14.87 -12.94
CA GLY A 160 -11.35 14.31 -12.12
C GLY A 160 -11.08 12.83 -12.43
N CYS A 161 -12.14 12.03 -12.60
CA CYS A 161 -12.02 10.62 -13.01
C CYS A 161 -11.45 10.48 -14.42
N GLN A 162 -11.85 11.33 -15.36
CA GLN A 162 -11.32 11.37 -16.72
C GLN A 162 -9.82 11.70 -16.74
N GLN A 163 -9.35 12.63 -15.93
CA GLN A 163 -7.93 12.96 -15.80
C GLN A 163 -7.12 11.79 -15.26
N ALA A 164 -7.60 11.11 -14.23
CA ALA A 164 -6.97 9.88 -13.70
C ALA A 164 -6.89 8.78 -14.78
N ARG A 165 -7.99 8.58 -15.55
CA ARG A 165 -8.03 7.63 -16.68
C ARG A 165 -6.99 8.01 -17.77
N ASN A 166 -6.91 9.28 -18.15
CA ASN A 166 -5.99 9.74 -19.17
C ASN A 166 -4.52 9.51 -18.75
N GLN A 167 -4.19 9.73 -17.47
CA GLN A 167 -2.85 9.41 -16.94
C GLN A 167 -2.55 7.91 -17.00
N ALA A 168 -3.52 7.05 -16.66
CA ALA A 168 -3.36 5.61 -16.77
C ALA A 168 -3.17 5.16 -18.22
N LEU A 169 -3.98 5.69 -19.13
CA LEU A 169 -3.91 5.40 -20.57
C LEU A 169 -2.57 5.84 -21.21
N ALA A 170 -1.95 6.91 -20.70
CA ALA A 170 -0.67 7.40 -21.21
C ALA A 170 0.50 6.45 -20.95
N GLN A 171 0.41 5.58 -19.96
CA GLN A 171 1.44 4.57 -19.64
C GLN A 171 1.06 3.14 -20.04
N LEU A 172 -0.08 2.98 -20.71
CA LEU A 172 -0.55 1.66 -21.15
C LEU A 172 0.29 1.19 -22.37
N PRO A 173 0.87 -0.01 -22.32
CA PRO A 173 1.56 -0.58 -23.47
C PRO A 173 0.64 -0.74 -24.68
N VAL A 174 1.18 -0.53 -25.88
CA VAL A 174 0.44 -0.68 -27.14
C VAL A 174 -0.10 -2.12 -27.25
N GLY A 175 -1.36 -2.25 -27.64
CA GLY A 175 -2.04 -3.54 -27.79
C GLY A 175 -2.63 -4.13 -26.50
N SER A 176 -2.44 -3.50 -25.36
CA SER A 176 -3.08 -3.93 -24.11
C SER A 176 -4.57 -3.59 -24.12
N GLN A 177 -5.39 -4.52 -23.69
CA GLN A 177 -6.85 -4.38 -23.61
C GLN A 177 -7.34 -4.77 -22.20
N PRO A 178 -7.13 -3.95 -21.19
CA PRO A 178 -7.56 -4.24 -19.83
C PRO A 178 -9.07 -4.33 -19.69
N ILE A 179 -9.52 -5.07 -18.68
CA ILE A 179 -10.84 -4.86 -18.10
C ILE A 179 -10.73 -3.63 -17.20
N HIS A 180 -11.60 -2.64 -17.39
CA HIS A 180 -11.74 -1.51 -16.47
C HIS A 180 -12.95 -1.74 -15.57
N HIS A 181 -12.73 -1.92 -14.28
CA HIS A 181 -13.76 -2.19 -13.29
C HIS A 181 -13.94 -1.02 -12.33
N SER A 182 -15.17 -0.63 -12.06
CA SER A 182 -15.52 0.43 -11.11
C SER A 182 -16.81 0.11 -10.35
N ASP A 183 -17.17 0.93 -9.39
CA ASP A 183 -18.52 0.97 -8.87
C ASP A 183 -19.48 1.60 -9.92
N ARG A 184 -20.77 1.72 -9.54
CA ARG A 184 -21.81 2.33 -10.39
C ARG A 184 -21.96 3.83 -10.16
N GLY A 185 -20.93 4.52 -9.70
CA GLY A 185 -20.96 5.97 -9.57
C GLY A 185 -21.20 6.65 -10.93
N CYS A 186 -22.03 7.70 -10.96
CA CYS A 186 -22.36 8.43 -12.18
C CYS A 186 -21.13 8.91 -12.96
N GLN A 187 -20.02 9.18 -12.25
CA GLN A 187 -18.73 9.58 -12.83
C GLN A 187 -18.14 8.50 -13.76
N TYR A 188 -18.34 7.22 -13.43
CA TYR A 188 -17.84 6.08 -14.20
C TYR A 188 -18.82 5.57 -15.25
N CYS A 189 -20.12 5.95 -15.14
CA CYS A 189 -21.17 5.57 -16.06
C CYS A 189 -21.38 6.58 -17.19
N CYS A 190 -20.81 7.78 -17.10
CA CYS A 190 -21.03 8.83 -18.10
C CYS A 190 -20.31 8.51 -19.41
N HIS A 191 -20.88 8.96 -20.53
CA HIS A 191 -20.38 8.75 -21.90
C HIS A 191 -18.92 9.20 -22.04
N ASP A 192 -18.56 10.38 -21.54
CA ASP A 192 -17.23 10.96 -21.66
C ASP A 192 -16.15 10.17 -20.91
N TYR A 193 -16.55 9.37 -19.92
CA TYR A 193 -15.65 8.45 -19.23
C TYR A 193 -15.55 7.11 -19.96
N VAL A 194 -16.66 6.55 -20.40
CA VAL A 194 -16.75 5.18 -20.94
C VAL A 194 -16.27 5.12 -22.38
N GLN A 195 -16.69 6.04 -23.24
CA GLN A 195 -16.43 5.98 -24.66
C GLN A 195 -14.94 5.89 -25.01
N PRO A 196 -14.02 6.71 -24.44
CA PRO A 196 -12.60 6.58 -24.73
C PRO A 196 -11.94 5.27 -24.29
N LEU A 197 -12.56 4.53 -23.35
CA LEU A 197 -12.11 3.18 -22.99
C LEU A 197 -12.54 2.18 -24.07
N LEU A 198 -13.80 2.23 -24.50
CA LEU A 198 -14.33 1.36 -25.55
C LEU A 198 -13.60 1.55 -26.88
N ASP A 199 -13.32 2.80 -27.27
CA ASP A 199 -12.57 3.15 -28.49
C ASP A 199 -11.14 2.57 -28.50
N ARG A 200 -10.57 2.29 -27.31
CA ARG A 200 -9.29 1.62 -27.16
C ARG A 200 -9.36 0.11 -26.92
N GLY A 201 -10.55 -0.47 -27.08
CA GLY A 201 -10.78 -1.91 -26.95
C GLY A 201 -10.83 -2.43 -25.50
N PHE A 202 -11.05 -1.56 -24.50
CA PHE A 202 -11.25 -2.00 -23.13
C PHE A 202 -12.60 -2.71 -22.97
N SER A 203 -12.64 -3.69 -22.09
CA SER A 203 -13.89 -4.22 -21.56
C SER A 203 -14.28 -3.45 -20.30
N VAL A 204 -15.42 -2.75 -20.35
CA VAL A 204 -15.94 -2.02 -19.19
C VAL A 204 -16.72 -2.98 -18.29
N SER A 205 -16.50 -2.89 -17.00
CA SER A 205 -17.06 -3.76 -15.97
C SER A 205 -17.47 -2.93 -14.74
N MET A 206 -18.58 -3.29 -14.12
CA MET A 206 -19.08 -2.61 -12.93
C MET A 206 -19.55 -3.61 -11.87
N THR A 207 -19.62 -3.17 -10.62
CA THR A 207 -20.24 -3.97 -9.56
C THR A 207 -21.70 -4.30 -9.90
N GLU A 208 -22.16 -5.53 -9.62
CA GLU A 208 -23.54 -5.94 -9.97
C GLU A 208 -24.54 -5.65 -8.84
N THR A 209 -24.08 -5.80 -7.62
CA THR A 209 -24.85 -5.50 -6.41
C THR A 209 -24.11 -4.45 -5.59
N ASP A 210 -24.81 -3.76 -4.68
CA ASP A 210 -24.21 -2.76 -3.78
C ASP A 210 -23.16 -3.36 -2.80
N HIS A 211 -22.55 -4.46 -3.18
CA HIS A 211 -21.56 -5.14 -2.34
C HIS A 211 -20.19 -4.48 -2.52
N CYS A 212 -19.75 -3.75 -1.50
CA CYS A 212 -18.37 -3.27 -1.32
C CYS A 212 -17.31 -4.34 -1.62
N ALA A 213 -17.65 -5.63 -1.44
CA ALA A 213 -16.75 -6.74 -1.73
C ALA A 213 -16.33 -6.85 -3.21
N GLU A 214 -17.13 -6.36 -4.16
CA GLU A 214 -16.83 -6.43 -5.59
C GLU A 214 -15.78 -5.41 -6.03
N ASN A 215 -15.60 -4.29 -5.29
CA ASN A 215 -14.52 -3.30 -5.50
C ASN A 215 -13.52 -3.25 -4.34
N ALA A 216 -13.44 -4.32 -3.55
CA ALA A 216 -12.64 -4.40 -2.33
C ALA A 216 -11.15 -4.03 -2.51
N LEU A 217 -10.61 -4.22 -3.73
CA LEU A 217 -9.23 -3.86 -4.03
C LEU A 217 -9.05 -2.34 -4.02
N ALA A 218 -9.90 -1.60 -4.72
CA ALA A 218 -9.83 -0.16 -4.81
C ALA A 218 -10.12 0.49 -3.44
N GLU A 219 -11.13 0.00 -2.72
CA GLU A 219 -11.42 0.42 -1.35
C GLU A 219 -10.21 0.19 -0.41
N ARG A 220 -9.53 -0.94 -0.58
CA ARG A 220 -8.32 -1.24 0.20
C ARG A 220 -7.20 -0.26 -0.06
N VAL A 221 -6.97 0.15 -1.31
CA VAL A 221 -5.96 1.14 -1.68
C VAL A 221 -6.31 2.50 -1.07
N ASN A 222 -7.55 2.95 -1.22
CA ASN A 222 -8.06 4.17 -0.58
C ASN A 222 -7.88 4.14 0.94
N GLY A 223 -8.25 3.03 1.57
CA GLY A 223 -8.05 2.83 3.01
C GLY A 223 -6.59 2.93 3.43
N ILE A 224 -5.66 2.41 2.63
CA ILE A 224 -4.22 2.51 2.89
C ILE A 224 -3.74 3.95 2.81
N LEU A 225 -4.09 4.68 1.76
CA LEU A 225 -3.70 6.08 1.60
C LEU A 225 -4.24 6.94 2.74
N LYS A 226 -5.48 6.74 3.15
CA LYS A 226 -6.10 7.42 4.28
C LYS A 226 -5.44 7.08 5.62
N GLN A 227 -5.22 5.80 5.88
CA GLN A 227 -4.78 5.33 7.19
C GLN A 227 -3.27 5.40 7.41
N GLU A 228 -2.46 5.10 6.38
CA GLU A 228 -1.00 5.00 6.53
C GLU A 228 -0.28 6.30 6.15
N TYR A 229 -0.86 7.13 5.25
CA TYR A 229 -0.23 8.35 4.73
C TYR A 229 -0.90 9.65 5.19
N GLY A 230 -1.85 9.57 6.13
CA GLY A 230 -2.43 10.75 6.76
C GLY A 230 -3.52 11.47 5.96
N LEU A 231 -3.96 10.89 4.83
CA LEU A 231 -5.04 11.50 4.03
C LEU A 231 -6.45 11.24 4.61
N GLY A 232 -6.57 10.49 5.69
CA GLY A 232 -7.85 10.18 6.34
C GLY A 232 -8.27 11.15 7.44
N GLY A 233 -7.38 12.05 7.87
CA GLY A 233 -7.67 13.12 8.81
C GLY A 233 -8.15 14.40 8.13
N GLU A 234 -8.49 15.41 8.91
CA GLU A 234 -8.74 16.74 8.40
C GLU A 234 -7.44 17.47 8.11
N LEU A 235 -7.16 17.78 6.84
CA LEU A 235 -5.97 18.50 6.43
C LEU A 235 -6.16 20.02 6.61
N PRO A 236 -5.06 20.79 6.79
CA PRO A 236 -5.14 22.24 6.99
C PRO A 236 -5.77 23.02 5.82
N SER A 237 -5.51 22.59 4.58
CA SER A 237 -6.02 23.26 3.38
C SER A 237 -6.06 22.30 2.18
N LYS A 238 -6.77 22.70 1.13
CA LYS A 238 -6.78 21.99 -0.17
C LYS A 238 -5.40 21.94 -0.80
N GLU A 239 -4.60 22.98 -0.63
CA GLU A 239 -3.23 23.02 -1.14
C GLU A 239 -2.34 21.96 -0.49
N VAL A 240 -2.49 21.75 0.83
CA VAL A 240 -1.80 20.66 1.53
C VAL A 240 -2.23 19.30 0.98
N ALA A 241 -3.51 19.09 0.68
CA ALA A 241 -3.98 17.87 0.06
C ALA A 241 -3.37 17.64 -1.33
N ARG A 242 -3.31 18.69 -2.19
CA ARG A 242 -2.68 18.63 -3.52
C ARG A 242 -1.21 18.27 -3.48
N ARG A 243 -0.51 18.66 -2.44
CA ARG A 243 0.91 18.31 -2.24
C ARG A 243 1.10 16.92 -1.65
N LEU A 244 0.30 16.52 -0.68
CA LEU A 244 0.45 15.24 0.03
C LEU A 244 -0.03 14.05 -0.77
N ALA A 245 -1.13 14.17 -1.54
CA ALA A 245 -1.70 13.02 -2.25
C ALA A 245 -0.73 12.42 -3.29
N PRO A 246 -0.06 13.19 -4.17
CA PRO A 246 0.92 12.64 -5.09
C PRO A 246 2.11 11.98 -4.39
N GLN A 247 2.61 12.57 -3.29
CA GLN A 247 3.70 12.01 -2.50
C GLN A 247 3.30 10.67 -1.86
N ALA A 248 2.08 10.59 -1.32
CA ALA A 248 1.55 9.36 -0.74
C ALA A 248 1.44 8.25 -1.79
N ILE A 249 0.97 8.58 -3.00
CA ILE A 249 0.85 7.65 -4.13
C ILE A 249 2.22 7.15 -4.57
N GLU A 250 3.19 8.04 -4.71
CA GLU A 250 4.57 7.67 -5.07
C GLU A 250 5.19 6.72 -4.03
N LEU A 251 5.09 7.05 -2.73
CA LEU A 251 5.58 6.19 -1.66
C LEU A 251 4.82 4.86 -1.59
N TYR A 252 3.52 4.86 -1.83
CA TYR A 252 2.72 3.65 -1.94
C TYR A 252 3.24 2.75 -3.07
N ASN A 253 3.50 3.30 -4.24
CA ASN A 253 3.94 2.56 -5.40
C ASN A 253 5.38 2.04 -5.26
N THR A 254 6.30 2.86 -4.75
CA THR A 254 7.75 2.62 -4.86
C THR A 254 8.40 2.14 -3.57
N ARG A 255 7.78 2.37 -2.41
CA ARG A 255 8.43 2.12 -1.11
C ARG A 255 7.59 1.28 -0.12
N ARG A 256 6.29 1.13 -0.35
CA ARG A 256 5.45 0.40 0.57
C ARG A 256 5.47 -1.11 0.29
N PRO A 257 5.95 -1.97 1.23
CA PRO A 257 5.85 -3.42 1.08
C PRO A 257 4.39 -3.89 1.12
N HIS A 258 3.98 -4.72 0.17
CA HIS A 258 2.62 -5.21 0.07
C HIS A 258 2.56 -6.71 0.37
N SER A 259 1.79 -7.11 1.40
CA SER A 259 1.74 -8.51 1.85
C SER A 259 1.23 -9.47 0.77
N ALA A 260 0.23 -9.05 -0.03
CA ALA A 260 -0.29 -9.84 -1.14
C ALA A 260 0.72 -10.01 -2.30
N LEU A 261 1.81 -9.25 -2.29
CA LEU A 261 2.89 -9.30 -3.29
C LEU A 261 4.18 -9.92 -2.70
N GLY A 262 4.07 -10.67 -1.61
CA GLY A 262 5.26 -11.21 -0.91
C GLY A 262 6.16 -10.11 -0.34
N TYR A 263 5.59 -9.01 0.11
CA TYR A 263 6.28 -7.81 0.62
C TYR A 263 7.13 -7.05 -0.41
N ARG A 264 6.95 -7.32 -1.71
CA ARG A 264 7.51 -6.48 -2.78
C ARG A 264 6.72 -5.19 -2.93
N PHE A 265 7.32 -4.20 -3.62
CA PHE A 265 6.66 -2.92 -3.92
C PHE A 265 5.78 -3.04 -5.17
N PRO A 266 4.63 -2.35 -5.23
CA PRO A 266 3.75 -2.36 -6.39
C PRO A 266 4.46 -2.06 -7.72
N ALA A 267 5.31 -1.01 -7.76
CA ALA A 267 6.05 -0.65 -8.95
C ALA A 267 7.04 -1.73 -9.42
N GLN A 268 7.70 -2.44 -8.49
CA GLN A 268 8.60 -3.55 -8.82
C GLN A 268 7.86 -4.71 -9.49
N VAL A 269 6.71 -5.10 -8.90
CA VAL A 269 5.90 -6.19 -9.44
C VAL A 269 5.32 -5.82 -10.81
N HIS A 270 4.91 -4.55 -10.96
CA HIS A 270 4.38 -4.04 -12.21
C HIS A 270 5.43 -4.09 -13.33
N ALA A 271 6.65 -3.65 -13.08
CA ALA A 271 7.75 -3.67 -14.05
C ALA A 271 8.18 -5.10 -14.43
N GLN A 272 8.25 -6.01 -13.45
CA GLN A 272 8.64 -7.41 -13.70
C GLN A 272 7.60 -8.18 -14.51
N GLY A 273 6.31 -7.94 -14.27
CA GLY A 273 5.24 -8.56 -15.03
C GLY A 273 5.11 -8.04 -16.46
N ALA A 274 5.54 -6.80 -16.74
CA ALA A 274 5.57 -6.24 -18.09
C ALA A 274 6.74 -6.79 -18.95
N GLY A 275 7.77 -7.37 -18.31
CA GLY A 275 8.99 -7.87 -18.97
C GLY A 275 8.98 -9.37 -19.31
N GLY A 276 7.84 -10.07 -19.28
CA GLY A 276 7.61 -11.44 -19.81
C GLY A 276 8.77 -12.44 -19.73
N ASP A 277 9.34 -12.70 -18.54
CA ASP A 277 10.19 -13.89 -18.34
C ASP A 277 9.35 -14.98 -17.65
N SER A 278 9.08 -16.04 -18.42
CA SER A 278 8.54 -17.29 -17.91
C SER A 278 9.49 -17.88 -16.87
N PRO A 279 9.02 -18.41 -15.73
CA PRO A 279 9.89 -19.11 -14.80
C PRO A 279 10.51 -20.31 -15.53
N SER A 280 11.82 -20.35 -15.62
CA SER A 280 12.57 -21.51 -16.06
C SER A 280 12.15 -22.71 -15.22
N THR A 281 11.45 -23.64 -15.82
CA THR A 281 11.20 -24.97 -15.27
C THR A 281 12.56 -25.65 -15.07
N GLY A 282 13.01 -25.66 -13.81
CA GLY A 282 14.15 -26.48 -13.42
C GLY A 282 13.81 -27.94 -13.69
N SER A 283 14.43 -28.51 -14.72
CA SER A 283 14.43 -29.92 -14.99
C SER A 283 15.12 -30.66 -13.84
N SER A 284 14.37 -31.34 -13.02
CA SER A 284 14.87 -32.37 -12.12
C SER A 284 15.35 -33.55 -12.99
N SER A 285 16.66 -33.61 -13.27
CA SER A 285 17.29 -34.82 -13.73
C SER A 285 17.30 -35.84 -12.60
N HIS A 286 16.49 -36.88 -12.76
CA HIS A 286 16.70 -38.16 -12.05
C HIS A 286 18.03 -38.72 -12.53
N CYS A 287 18.92 -38.97 -11.59
CA CYS A 287 19.98 -39.97 -11.75
C CYS A 287 19.56 -41.24 -11.03
N GLU A 288 19.70 -42.32 -11.73
CA GLU A 288 19.64 -43.71 -11.28
C GLU A 288 20.65 -43.99 -10.17
#